data_f658e0d15f1501c7896b1c1c20413dea
#
_entry.id   f658e0d15f1501c7896b1c1c20413dea
#
_cell.length_a   1.000
_cell.length_b   1.000
_cell.length_c   1.000
_cell.angle_alpha   90.00
_cell.angle_beta   90.00
_cell.angle_gamma   90.00
#
_symmetry.space_group_name_H-M   'P 1'
#
loop_
_entity.id
_entity.type
_entity.pdbx_description
1 polymer ?
#
loop_
_entity_poly.entity_id
_entity_poly.type
_entity_poly.pdbx_seq_one_letter_code
_entity_poly.pdbx_strand_id
1 'polypeptide(L)'
;MYTLPQKRASHKEGGDLSMVCRGLGFCVLAAVLCLARAYAQEDPLSKVHVEPPASTSAPAGEPKGAEAGPESGPAALRIHPGSFIRMNVDMVLVPITVTDPLNRLVTGLEKEDFQIYENNGEQHIASFASEDAPVSIGIIFDLSGSMTSKLIRARESILQFIKTANPQDEFFVIGFNDRPELIEDFTSSVEQIQARLATVHAAHRTALLDAIYFGLAKMKDAHHERKALLVVSDGGDNRSRYTEGEVRAEVREADVEIYSIGIFDPYAPTPEERTGPQLLDDISSATGGRMFRVDDVDEMSDIAEKISTELRNQYVIGYKPKDLTRDGKWRKVKVKVNPPPGLPPLTVYARTGYYAPLQ
;
A
#
# COMPACT_ATOMS: atom_id res chain seq x y z
N MET A 1 -62.74 23.30 -9.54
CA MET A 1 -63.49 24.55 -9.22
C MET A 1 -62.70 25.22 -8.11
N TYR A 2 -62.21 26.36 -8.36
CA TYR A 2 -61.57 27.46 -7.67
C TYR A 2 -60.14 27.75 -8.14
N THR A 3 -60.07 28.84 -8.72
CA THR A 3 -59.35 29.80 -9.49
C THR A 3 -58.17 30.44 -8.73
N LEU A 4 -57.12 30.76 -9.52
CA LEU A 4 -55.99 31.67 -9.25
C LEU A 4 -56.44 33.08 -8.81
N PRO A 5 -55.50 33.91 -8.29
CA PRO A 5 -55.15 35.05 -9.12
C PRO A 5 -53.64 35.40 -9.23
N GLN A 6 -53.32 35.93 -10.42
CA GLN A 6 -52.15 36.69 -10.79
C GLN A 6 -52.08 38.08 -10.12
N LYS A 7 -50.90 38.65 -9.92
CA LYS A 7 -50.59 40.10 -9.95
C LYS A 7 -49.09 40.23 -10.31
N ARG A 8 -48.82 40.63 -11.50
CA ARG A 8 -48.53 41.96 -12.12
C ARG A 8 -47.27 42.68 -11.66
N ALA A 9 -46.45 42.91 -12.66
CA ALA A 9 -45.18 43.64 -12.78
C ALA A 9 -45.28 45.14 -12.39
N SER A 10 -44.17 45.71 -12.02
CA SER A 10 -43.85 47.14 -12.29
C SER A 10 -42.39 47.35 -12.58
N HIS A 11 -42.17 48.05 -13.69
CA HIS A 11 -40.95 48.63 -14.20
C HIS A 11 -40.37 49.73 -13.29
N LYS A 12 -39.04 49.96 -13.30
CA LYS A 12 -38.34 51.24 -13.55
C LYS A 12 -36.85 51.01 -13.63
N GLU A 13 -36.27 51.28 -14.78
CA GLU A 13 -35.34 52.39 -15.14
C GLU A 13 -34.11 52.48 -14.19
N GLY A 14 -32.86 52.32 -14.61
CA GLY A 14 -32.17 52.98 -15.69
C GLY A 14 -31.03 53.80 -15.07
N GLY A 15 -29.79 53.52 -15.36
CA GLY A 15 -28.62 54.24 -14.84
C GLY A 15 -27.34 53.70 -15.40
N ASP A 16 -26.98 54.23 -16.54
CA ASP A 16 -25.74 54.11 -17.24
C ASP A 16 -24.61 54.80 -16.47
N LEU A 17 -23.53 54.10 -16.11
CA LEU A 17 -22.29 54.68 -15.64
C LEU A 17 -21.10 53.93 -16.17
N SER A 18 -20.93 54.03 -17.51
CA SER A 18 -19.65 53.77 -18.16
C SER A 18 -18.84 55.08 -18.18
N MET A 19 -17.55 54.97 -18.04
CA MET A 19 -16.50 55.99 -17.96
C MET A 19 -16.15 56.53 -16.57
N VAL A 20 -15.15 55.90 -15.99
CA VAL A 20 -13.92 56.48 -15.41
C VAL A 20 -13.16 55.35 -14.72
N CYS A 21 -12.10 54.85 -15.33
CA CYS A 21 -10.91 54.28 -14.73
C CYS A 21 -10.06 53.53 -15.78
N ARG A 22 -9.70 54.32 -16.83
CA ARG A 22 -8.53 53.97 -17.65
C ARG A 22 -7.44 54.96 -17.23
N GLY A 23 -6.53 54.54 -16.33
CA GLY A 23 -5.44 55.44 -16.01
C GLY A 23 -4.53 55.10 -14.85
N LEU A 24 -4.66 53.92 -14.18
CA LEU A 24 -3.77 53.56 -13.06
C LEU A 24 -3.09 52.21 -13.17
N GLY A 25 -3.11 51.55 -14.34
CA GLY A 25 -2.53 50.22 -14.51
C GLY A 25 -1.10 50.17 -15.02
N PHE A 26 -0.45 51.31 -15.33
CA PHE A 26 0.86 51.30 -16.03
C PHE A 26 2.07 51.68 -15.16
N CYS A 27 1.88 52.10 -13.91
CA CYS A 27 3.00 52.51 -13.04
C CYS A 27 3.45 51.49 -12.02
N VAL A 28 2.76 50.37 -11.84
CA VAL A 28 3.15 49.32 -10.86
C VAL A 28 4.01 48.23 -11.45
N LEU A 29 4.04 48.07 -12.80
CA LEU A 29 4.81 47.01 -13.47
C LEU A 29 6.31 47.36 -13.69
N ALA A 30 6.70 48.62 -13.49
CA ALA A 30 8.10 49.07 -13.70
C ALA A 30 8.94 49.00 -12.42
N ALA A 31 8.35 48.88 -11.24
CA ALA A 31 9.08 48.85 -9.97
C ALA A 31 9.48 47.49 -9.46
N VAL A 32 8.97 46.38 -10.07
CA VAL A 32 9.29 45.00 -9.64
C VAL A 32 10.46 44.40 -10.42
N LEU A 33 10.92 45.02 -11.53
CA LEU A 33 12.00 44.51 -12.38
C LEU A 33 13.41 45.01 -12.01
N CYS A 34 13.56 45.86 -10.98
CA CYS A 34 14.87 46.40 -10.58
C CYS A 34 15.44 45.81 -9.27
N LEU A 35 14.81 44.86 -8.62
CA LEU A 35 15.30 44.27 -7.35
C LEU A 35 15.78 42.83 -7.44
N ALA A 36 15.93 42.26 -8.64
CA ALA A 36 16.42 40.90 -8.85
C ALA A 36 17.86 40.86 -9.36
N ARG A 37 18.76 41.71 -8.82
CA ARG A 37 20.20 41.59 -9.04
C ARG A 37 20.89 41.92 -7.73
N ALA A 38 21.16 40.90 -6.93
CA ALA A 38 22.28 40.76 -6.00
C ALA A 38 21.90 39.72 -4.93
N TYR A 39 22.22 38.47 -5.19
CA TYR A 39 22.64 37.47 -4.19
C TYR A 39 23.02 36.22 -4.98
N ALA A 40 24.15 36.31 -5.68
CA ALA A 40 24.93 35.14 -6.03
C ALA A 40 25.82 34.87 -4.80
N GLN A 41 25.38 33.97 -3.94
CA GLN A 41 26.18 33.45 -2.85
C GLN A 41 26.98 32.29 -3.39
N GLU A 42 28.30 32.44 -3.47
CA GLU A 42 29.23 31.39 -3.89
C GLU A 42 29.15 30.21 -2.92
N ASP A 43 28.98 29.02 -3.50
CA ASP A 43 28.94 27.74 -2.78
C ASP A 43 30.36 27.40 -2.27
N PRO A 44 30.58 27.26 -0.94
CA PRO A 44 31.91 27.00 -0.39
C PRO A 44 32.44 25.58 -0.65
N LEU A 45 31.69 24.71 -1.33
CA LEU A 45 32.09 23.32 -1.59
C LEU A 45 32.81 23.09 -2.93
N SER A 46 33.00 24.12 -3.75
CA SER A 46 33.69 23.98 -5.08
C SER A 46 35.22 23.96 -5.03
N LYS A 47 35.83 23.94 -3.86
CA LYS A 47 37.30 23.97 -3.68
C LYS A 47 37.91 22.71 -3.05
N VAL A 48 37.20 21.58 -3.04
CA VAL A 48 37.84 20.33 -2.61
C VAL A 48 38.28 19.55 -3.83
N HIS A 49 39.56 19.76 -4.19
CA HIS A 49 40.25 18.97 -5.21
C HIS A 49 40.79 17.71 -4.52
N VAL A 50 40.18 16.54 -4.81
CA VAL A 50 40.69 15.24 -4.36
C VAL A 50 41.53 14.65 -5.48
N GLU A 51 42.85 14.65 -5.33
CA GLU A 51 43.77 13.91 -6.21
C GLU A 51 43.59 12.39 -6.01
N PRO A 52 43.53 11.59 -7.08
CA PRO A 52 43.53 10.14 -6.98
C PRO A 52 44.94 9.61 -6.61
N PRO A 53 45.06 8.58 -5.75
CA PRO A 53 46.34 8.02 -5.40
C PRO A 53 47.00 7.29 -6.58
N ALA A 54 48.27 7.62 -6.82
CA ALA A 54 49.10 7.07 -7.88
C ALA A 54 49.31 5.55 -7.69
N SER A 55 49.12 4.82 -8.77
CA SER A 55 49.49 3.41 -8.93
C SER A 55 51.04 3.27 -9.01
N THR A 56 51.65 2.56 -8.06
CA THR A 56 53.02 2.10 -8.17
C THR A 56 53.06 0.58 -8.31
N SER A 57 53.63 0.17 -9.41
CA SER A 57 53.91 -1.18 -9.84
C SER A 57 55.01 -1.84 -9.00
N ALA A 58 54.90 -3.17 -8.83
CA ALA A 58 55.84 -4.08 -8.18
C ALA A 58 57.24 -4.07 -8.78
N PRO A 59 58.25 -4.64 -8.05
CA PRO A 59 58.72 -5.95 -8.48
C PRO A 59 58.99 -6.97 -7.35
N ALA A 60 59.01 -8.21 -7.78
CA ALA A 60 59.21 -9.45 -7.05
C ALA A 60 60.63 -9.58 -6.41
N GLY A 61 60.70 -10.36 -5.32
CA GLY A 61 61.90 -10.84 -4.71
C GLY A 61 61.63 -11.67 -3.47
N GLU A 62 61.69 -13.00 -3.58
CA GLU A 62 61.94 -13.99 -2.50
C GLU A 62 63.42 -14.14 -2.21
N PRO A 63 63.83 -14.95 -1.21
CA PRO A 63 63.34 -15.33 0.11
C PRO A 63 64.39 -15.29 1.24
N LYS A 64 64.07 -15.78 2.40
CA LYS A 64 64.86 -16.47 3.47
C LYS A 64 64.77 -15.88 4.87
N GLY A 65 64.12 -16.61 5.77
CA GLY A 65 64.80 -17.44 6.77
C GLY A 65 65.02 -16.79 8.15
N ALA A 66 64.56 -17.51 9.17
CA ALA A 66 65.11 -17.64 10.53
C ALA A 66 64.39 -16.90 11.68
N GLU A 67 63.76 -17.73 12.50
CA GLU A 67 63.91 -17.94 13.96
C GLU A 67 63.46 -16.88 14.97
N ALA A 68 62.48 -17.32 15.71
CA ALA A 68 62.37 -17.49 17.18
C ALA A 68 62.39 -16.28 18.11
N GLY A 69 61.34 -16.21 18.92
CA GLY A 69 61.30 -15.69 20.29
C GLY A 69 59.90 -15.17 20.71
N PRO A 70 59.42 -15.59 21.87
CA PRO A 70 58.05 -15.29 22.27
C PRO A 70 57.99 -14.03 23.11
N GLU A 71 57.07 -13.12 22.78
CA GLU A 71 56.58 -12.14 23.75
C GLU A 71 55.04 -12.07 23.74
N SER A 72 54.52 -12.37 24.88
CA SER A 72 53.13 -12.28 25.27
C SER A 72 52.66 -10.83 25.36
N GLY A 73 51.79 -10.44 24.41
CA GLY A 73 50.99 -9.23 24.47
C GLY A 73 49.51 -9.54 24.15
N PRO A 74 48.56 -8.79 24.69
CA PRO A 74 47.14 -9.16 24.57
C PRO A 74 46.71 -9.19 23.11
N ALA A 75 46.04 -10.29 22.74
CA ALA A 75 45.54 -10.54 21.41
C ALA A 75 44.53 -9.45 20.99
N ALA A 76 45.04 -8.49 20.22
CA ALA A 76 44.17 -7.61 19.47
C ALA A 76 43.43 -8.45 18.42
N LEU A 77 42.12 -8.58 18.55
CA LEU A 77 41.26 -9.18 17.53
C LEU A 77 41.47 -8.42 16.21
N ARG A 78 42.24 -9.02 15.31
CA ARG A 78 42.35 -8.53 13.92
C ARG A 78 41.03 -8.92 13.22
N ILE A 79 40.10 -7.98 13.21
CA ILE A 79 38.89 -8.07 12.37
C ILE A 79 39.37 -7.95 10.91
N HIS A 80 39.32 -9.05 10.15
CA HIS A 80 39.55 -9.03 8.72
C HIS A 80 38.41 -8.24 8.06
N PRO A 81 38.69 -7.15 7.30
CA PRO A 81 37.65 -6.48 6.53
C PRO A 81 37.25 -7.40 5.37
N GLY A 82 36.07 -8.00 5.43
CA GLY A 82 35.51 -8.82 4.35
C GLY A 82 34.67 -10.03 4.80
N SER A 83 34.65 -10.36 6.07
CA SER A 83 33.77 -11.41 6.58
C SER A 83 32.37 -10.82 6.88
N PHE A 84 31.57 -10.61 5.83
CA PHE A 84 30.14 -10.43 6.03
C PHE A 84 29.58 -11.75 6.53
N ILE A 85 29.27 -11.84 7.82
CA ILE A 85 28.44 -12.89 8.36
C ILE A 85 27.05 -12.65 7.75
N ARG A 86 26.74 -13.30 6.62
CA ARG A 86 25.38 -13.43 6.13
C ARG A 86 24.65 -14.32 7.13
N MET A 87 24.10 -13.74 8.17
CA MET A 87 23.06 -14.43 8.94
C MET A 87 21.82 -14.46 8.06
N ASN A 88 21.64 -15.59 7.38
CA ASN A 88 20.36 -15.91 6.72
C ASN A 88 19.37 -16.17 7.85
N VAL A 89 18.75 -15.10 8.34
CA VAL A 89 17.72 -15.19 9.37
C VAL A 89 16.42 -15.39 8.61
N ASP A 90 16.01 -16.64 8.44
CA ASP A 90 14.68 -16.97 7.94
C ASP A 90 13.65 -16.51 9.00
N MET A 91 13.27 -15.25 8.94
CA MET A 91 12.28 -14.64 9.84
C MET A 91 10.97 -14.47 9.07
N VAL A 92 9.88 -14.95 9.67
CA VAL A 92 8.53 -14.77 9.14
C VAL A 92 7.96 -13.48 9.73
N LEU A 93 7.61 -12.53 8.86
CA LEU A 93 6.93 -11.30 9.24
C LEU A 93 5.41 -11.48 9.10
N VAL A 94 4.68 -11.04 10.10
CA VAL A 94 3.22 -11.12 10.14
C VAL A 94 2.66 -9.75 10.47
N PRO A 95 2.10 -9.04 9.46
CA PRO A 95 1.31 -7.84 9.69
C PRO A 95 0.02 -8.21 10.45
N ILE A 96 -0.38 -7.34 11.36
CA ILE A 96 -1.53 -7.59 12.23
C ILE A 96 -2.32 -6.30 12.40
N THR A 97 -3.61 -6.37 12.09
CA THR A 97 -4.58 -5.34 12.43
C THR A 97 -5.42 -5.81 13.62
N VAL A 98 -5.59 -4.96 14.62
CA VAL A 98 -6.39 -5.25 15.80
C VAL A 98 -7.54 -4.26 15.89
N THR A 99 -8.77 -4.76 16.09
CA THR A 99 -9.97 -3.91 16.23
C THR A 99 -10.78 -4.27 17.47
N ASP A 100 -11.54 -3.30 17.95
CA ASP A 100 -12.57 -3.49 18.96
C ASP A 100 -13.89 -4.03 18.36
N PRO A 101 -14.91 -4.37 19.19
CA PRO A 101 -16.20 -4.86 18.68
C PRO A 101 -17.00 -3.87 17.82
N LEU A 102 -16.61 -2.58 17.83
CA LEU A 102 -17.19 -1.54 16.97
C LEU A 102 -16.37 -1.35 15.69
N ASN A 103 -15.46 -2.28 15.37
CA ASN A 103 -14.55 -2.19 14.22
C ASN A 103 -13.64 -0.95 14.23
N ARG A 104 -13.34 -0.37 15.40
CA ARG A 104 -12.37 0.71 15.54
C ARG A 104 -10.99 0.11 15.76
N LEU A 105 -10.00 0.71 15.11
CA LEU A 105 -8.60 0.30 15.22
C LEU A 105 -8.12 0.46 16.67
N VAL A 106 -7.39 -0.53 17.17
CA VAL A 106 -6.77 -0.51 18.49
C VAL A 106 -5.25 -0.42 18.32
N THR A 107 -4.68 0.68 18.76
CA THR A 107 -3.24 0.96 18.77
C THR A 107 -2.71 1.01 20.20
N GLY A 108 -1.37 1.01 20.37
CA GLY A 108 -0.73 1.12 21.66
C GLY A 108 -0.64 -0.21 22.45
N LEU A 109 -0.90 -1.35 21.79
CA LEU A 109 -0.59 -2.67 22.36
C LEU A 109 0.92 -2.91 22.31
N GLU A 110 1.44 -3.62 23.30
CA GLU A 110 2.85 -3.96 23.42
C GLU A 110 3.11 -5.41 23.00
N LYS A 111 4.36 -5.76 22.78
CA LYS A 111 4.78 -7.12 22.38
C LYS A 111 4.23 -8.20 23.29
N GLU A 112 4.14 -7.92 24.58
CA GLU A 112 3.69 -8.81 25.65
C GLU A 112 2.21 -9.17 25.56
N ASP A 113 1.42 -8.33 24.88
CA ASP A 113 -0.01 -8.57 24.64
C ASP A 113 -0.25 -9.61 23.55
N PHE A 114 0.78 -9.96 22.76
CA PHE A 114 0.66 -10.86 21.61
C PHE A 114 1.25 -12.24 21.88
N GLN A 115 0.58 -13.25 21.34
CA GLN A 115 1.06 -14.62 21.25
C GLN A 115 0.92 -15.11 19.81
N ILE A 116 1.98 -15.70 19.26
CA ILE A 116 2.00 -16.24 17.90
C ILE A 116 2.22 -17.74 17.92
N TYR A 117 1.48 -18.46 17.11
CA TYR A 117 1.51 -19.91 16.99
C TYR A 117 1.73 -20.32 15.54
N GLU A 118 2.61 -21.30 15.31
CA GLU A 118 2.77 -21.98 14.05
C GLU A 118 2.43 -23.46 14.24
N ASN A 119 1.52 -23.99 13.41
CA ASN A 119 1.03 -25.38 13.51
C ASN A 119 0.63 -25.78 14.94
N ASN A 120 0.00 -24.85 15.70
CA ASN A 120 -0.37 -24.93 17.11
C ASN A 120 0.80 -24.91 18.10
N GLY A 121 2.05 -24.84 17.66
CA GLY A 121 3.23 -24.61 18.52
C GLY A 121 3.46 -23.12 18.72
N GLU A 122 3.55 -22.68 19.97
CA GLU A 122 3.87 -21.29 20.30
C GLU A 122 5.28 -20.95 19.82
N GLN A 123 5.42 -19.76 19.17
CA GLN A 123 6.66 -19.23 18.66
C GLN A 123 7.14 -18.05 19.52
N HIS A 124 8.46 -17.85 19.54
CA HIS A 124 9.04 -16.68 20.22
C HIS A 124 9.04 -15.47 19.28
N ILE A 125 8.43 -14.36 19.73
CA ILE A 125 8.45 -13.09 18.98
C ILE A 125 9.86 -12.52 19.04
N ALA A 126 10.56 -12.51 17.90
CA ALA A 126 11.94 -12.03 17.80
C ALA A 126 11.99 -10.51 17.49
N SER A 127 11.03 -9.98 16.75
CA SER A 127 10.89 -8.54 16.49
C SER A 127 9.43 -8.12 16.62
N PHE A 128 9.24 -6.86 17.00
CA PHE A 128 7.93 -6.24 17.11
C PHE A 128 8.06 -4.78 16.68
N ALA A 129 7.22 -4.35 15.76
CA ALA A 129 7.14 -2.99 15.29
C ALA A 129 5.68 -2.54 15.19
N SER A 130 5.45 -1.27 15.44
CA SER A 130 4.14 -0.60 15.28
C SER A 130 4.29 0.73 14.54
N GLU A 131 5.35 0.84 13.72
CA GLU A 131 5.68 2.05 12.99
C GLU A 131 5.02 2.05 11.62
N ASP A 132 4.68 3.26 11.13
CA ASP A 132 4.17 3.50 9.79
C ASP A 132 5.32 3.37 8.77
N ALA A 133 5.56 2.16 8.31
CA ALA A 133 6.55 1.87 7.26
C ALA A 133 5.90 1.93 5.88
N PRO A 134 6.65 2.41 4.85
CA PRO A 134 6.13 2.53 3.48
C PRO A 134 5.64 1.18 2.91
N VAL A 135 4.60 1.25 2.10
CA VAL A 135 3.92 0.10 1.47
C VAL A 135 3.89 0.28 -0.04
N SER A 136 4.12 -0.81 -0.79
CA SER A 136 3.80 -0.87 -2.22
C SER A 136 2.37 -1.35 -2.39
N ILE A 137 1.51 -0.56 -3.02
CA ILE A 137 0.07 -0.79 -3.07
C ILE A 137 -0.41 -0.91 -4.53
N GLY A 138 -1.01 -2.06 -4.84
CA GLY A 138 -1.71 -2.25 -6.11
C GLY A 138 -3.20 -1.99 -5.97
N ILE A 139 -3.75 -1.18 -6.85
CA ILE A 139 -5.19 -0.90 -6.90
C ILE A 139 -5.79 -1.68 -8.06
N ILE A 140 -6.72 -2.59 -7.75
CA ILE A 140 -7.45 -3.42 -8.72
C ILE A 140 -8.86 -2.84 -8.83
N PHE A 141 -9.12 -2.15 -9.94
CA PHE A 141 -10.32 -1.35 -10.11
C PHE A 141 -11.27 -1.96 -11.15
N ASP A 142 -12.46 -2.29 -10.72
CA ASP A 142 -13.53 -2.83 -11.57
C ASP A 142 -14.11 -1.76 -12.50
N LEU A 143 -14.00 -2.02 -13.81
CA LEU A 143 -14.54 -1.19 -14.89
C LEU A 143 -15.62 -1.94 -15.68
N SER A 144 -16.27 -2.94 -15.08
CA SER A 144 -17.39 -3.67 -15.71
C SER A 144 -18.65 -2.82 -15.84
N GLY A 145 -19.60 -3.31 -16.62
CA GLY A 145 -20.84 -2.58 -16.90
C GLY A 145 -21.69 -2.30 -15.67
N SER A 146 -21.69 -3.19 -14.66
CA SER A 146 -22.38 -3.03 -13.38
C SER A 146 -21.84 -1.87 -12.52
N MET A 147 -20.59 -1.47 -12.76
CA MET A 147 -19.94 -0.36 -12.08
C MET A 147 -20.31 1.02 -12.65
N THR A 148 -21.03 1.12 -13.77
CA THR A 148 -21.30 2.39 -14.47
C THR A 148 -21.87 3.48 -13.56
N SER A 149 -22.86 3.18 -12.74
CA SER A 149 -23.47 4.14 -11.81
C SER A 149 -22.61 4.44 -10.58
N LYS A 150 -21.69 3.55 -10.25
CA LYS A 150 -20.82 3.58 -9.06
C LYS A 150 -19.43 4.18 -9.35
N LEU A 151 -19.07 4.30 -10.65
CA LEU A 151 -17.71 4.61 -11.12
C LEU A 151 -17.14 5.92 -10.56
N ILE A 152 -17.96 6.97 -10.47
CA ILE A 152 -17.52 8.28 -9.96
C ILE A 152 -17.11 8.15 -8.48
N ARG A 153 -17.96 7.54 -7.65
CA ARG A 153 -17.69 7.35 -6.23
C ARG A 153 -16.52 6.41 -5.99
N ALA A 154 -16.39 5.36 -6.79
CA ALA A 154 -15.25 4.45 -6.72
C ALA A 154 -13.91 5.16 -7.04
N ARG A 155 -13.89 6.06 -8.03
CA ARG A 155 -12.70 6.90 -8.29
C ARG A 155 -12.38 7.84 -7.13
N GLU A 156 -13.40 8.51 -6.59
CA GLU A 156 -13.24 9.40 -5.43
C GLU A 156 -12.67 8.65 -4.24
N SER A 157 -13.15 7.44 -3.96
CA SER A 157 -12.65 6.60 -2.87
C SER A 157 -11.19 6.17 -3.07
N ILE A 158 -10.81 5.78 -4.29
CA ILE A 158 -9.41 5.47 -4.61
C ILE A 158 -8.51 6.70 -4.38
N LEU A 159 -8.93 7.88 -4.84
CA LEU A 159 -8.18 9.11 -4.63
C LEU A 159 -8.11 9.50 -3.15
N GLN A 160 -9.17 9.27 -2.37
CA GLN A 160 -9.17 9.50 -0.93
C GLN A 160 -8.19 8.54 -0.24
N PHE A 161 -8.21 7.26 -0.59
CA PHE A 161 -7.26 6.26 -0.10
C PHE A 161 -5.81 6.71 -0.30
N ILE A 162 -5.44 7.08 -1.55
CA ILE A 162 -4.09 7.51 -1.89
C ILE A 162 -3.68 8.78 -1.12
N LYS A 163 -4.59 9.76 -0.99
CA LYS A 163 -4.32 11.02 -0.27
C LYS A 163 -4.09 10.83 1.23
N THR A 164 -4.67 9.79 1.83
CA THR A 164 -4.55 9.49 3.26
C THR A 164 -3.46 8.47 3.56
N ALA A 165 -2.86 7.88 2.52
CA ALA A 165 -1.75 6.95 2.61
C ALA A 165 -0.44 7.63 3.07
N ASN A 166 0.60 6.84 3.36
CA ASN A 166 1.91 7.37 3.69
C ASN A 166 2.51 8.07 2.46
N PRO A 167 3.09 9.28 2.58
CA PRO A 167 3.71 9.99 1.45
C PRO A 167 4.85 9.22 0.77
N GLN A 168 5.40 8.20 1.40
CA GLN A 168 6.44 7.33 0.85
C GLN A 168 5.89 6.08 0.17
N ASP A 169 4.58 5.86 0.23
CA ASP A 169 3.94 4.75 -0.47
C ASP A 169 4.05 4.91 -1.98
N GLU A 170 4.11 3.80 -2.67
CA GLU A 170 4.02 3.74 -4.13
C GLU A 170 2.78 2.95 -4.56
N PHE A 171 2.23 3.33 -5.69
CA PHE A 171 0.96 2.77 -6.19
C PHE A 171 1.10 2.34 -7.65
N PHE A 172 0.49 1.22 -8.02
CA PHE A 172 0.11 0.94 -9.39
C PHE A 172 -1.41 0.74 -9.50
N VAL A 173 -1.96 0.94 -10.68
CA VAL A 173 -3.39 0.78 -10.92
C VAL A 173 -3.64 -0.17 -12.08
N ILE A 174 -4.41 -1.21 -11.82
CA ILE A 174 -4.96 -2.12 -12.83
C ILE A 174 -6.45 -1.89 -12.90
N GLY A 175 -6.97 -1.57 -14.08
CA GLY A 175 -8.38 -1.61 -14.38
C GLY A 175 -8.74 -2.92 -15.05
N PHE A 176 -9.94 -3.42 -14.82
CA PHE A 176 -10.39 -4.64 -15.47
C PHE A 176 -11.86 -4.59 -15.88
N ASN A 177 -12.12 -5.21 -17.02
CA ASN A 177 -13.44 -5.52 -17.55
C ASN A 177 -13.38 -6.91 -18.19
N ASP A 178 -13.44 -7.05 -19.53
CA ASP A 178 -13.23 -8.34 -20.22
C ASP A 178 -11.83 -8.94 -19.97
N ARG A 179 -10.88 -8.11 -19.59
CA ARG A 179 -9.48 -8.47 -19.24
C ARG A 179 -8.85 -7.37 -18.36
N PRO A 180 -7.83 -7.70 -17.57
CA PRO A 180 -7.07 -6.70 -16.82
C PRO A 180 -6.13 -5.92 -17.75
N GLU A 181 -5.97 -4.61 -17.46
CA GLU A 181 -5.04 -3.70 -18.12
C GLU A 181 -4.34 -2.83 -17.09
N LEU A 182 -3.02 -2.66 -17.24
CA LEU A 182 -2.25 -1.73 -16.41
C LEU A 182 -2.59 -0.30 -16.84
N ILE A 183 -3.24 0.46 -15.95
CA ILE A 183 -3.62 1.86 -16.18
C ILE A 183 -2.45 2.78 -15.85
N GLU A 184 -1.78 2.52 -14.72
CA GLU A 184 -0.61 3.28 -14.26
C GLU A 184 0.37 2.31 -13.58
N ASP A 185 1.66 2.47 -13.89
CA ASP A 185 2.74 1.71 -13.25
C ASP A 185 3.11 2.33 -11.89
N PHE A 186 4.04 1.72 -11.15
CA PHE A 186 4.44 2.20 -9.83
C PHE A 186 4.80 3.69 -9.85
N THR A 187 4.09 4.46 -9.05
CA THR A 187 4.27 5.91 -8.87
C THR A 187 3.79 6.35 -7.48
N SER A 188 4.40 7.39 -6.93
CA SER A 188 3.90 8.09 -5.74
C SER A 188 3.09 9.35 -6.09
N SER A 189 2.93 9.68 -7.38
CA SER A 189 2.22 10.88 -7.82
C SER A 189 0.71 10.64 -7.87
N VAL A 190 0.00 11.29 -6.96
CA VAL A 190 -1.48 11.29 -6.90
C VAL A 190 -2.07 11.91 -8.18
N GLU A 191 -1.41 12.95 -8.72
CA GLU A 191 -1.85 13.67 -9.92
C GLU A 191 -1.80 12.78 -11.16
N GLN A 192 -0.77 11.95 -11.31
CA GLN A 192 -0.65 11.00 -12.41
C GLN A 192 -1.79 9.97 -12.34
N ILE A 193 -2.01 9.36 -11.18
CA ILE A 193 -3.08 8.39 -10.99
C ILE A 193 -4.46 9.05 -11.24
N GLN A 194 -4.69 10.25 -10.72
CA GLN A 194 -5.94 10.98 -10.94
C GLN A 194 -6.19 11.24 -12.43
N ALA A 195 -5.17 11.68 -13.17
CA ALA A 195 -5.27 11.93 -14.61
C ALA A 195 -5.63 10.66 -15.39
N ARG A 196 -5.02 9.51 -15.03
CA ARG A 196 -5.32 8.21 -15.63
C ARG A 196 -6.73 7.73 -15.29
N LEU A 197 -7.10 7.76 -14.02
CA LEU A 197 -8.44 7.37 -13.58
C LEU A 197 -9.54 8.22 -14.21
N ALA A 198 -9.29 9.49 -14.55
CA ALA A 198 -10.28 10.35 -15.22
C ALA A 198 -10.66 9.87 -16.61
N THR A 199 -9.78 9.12 -17.29
CA THR A 199 -9.97 8.66 -18.68
C THR A 199 -10.63 7.29 -18.81
N VAL A 200 -10.73 6.49 -17.71
CA VAL A 200 -11.32 5.15 -17.77
C VAL A 200 -12.85 5.20 -17.81
N HIS A 201 -13.46 4.21 -18.44
CA HIS A 201 -14.91 4.09 -18.58
C HIS A 201 -15.35 2.68 -18.19
N ALA A 202 -16.51 2.58 -17.54
CA ALA A 202 -17.10 1.28 -17.22
C ALA A 202 -17.84 0.73 -18.44
N ALA A 203 -17.53 -0.50 -18.81
CA ALA A 203 -18.17 -1.24 -19.90
C ALA A 203 -17.83 -2.74 -19.82
N HIS A 204 -18.60 -3.57 -20.52
CA HIS A 204 -18.31 -4.98 -20.76
C HIS A 204 -18.52 -5.90 -19.55
N ARG A 205 -17.82 -7.05 -19.54
CA ARG A 205 -17.90 -8.13 -18.55
C ARG A 205 -16.90 -7.92 -17.41
N THR A 206 -16.70 -8.94 -16.59
CA THR A 206 -15.91 -8.85 -15.37
C THR A 206 -14.92 -10.03 -15.29
N ALA A 207 -13.62 -9.73 -15.39
CA ALA A 207 -12.52 -10.68 -15.24
C ALA A 207 -11.74 -10.41 -13.95
N LEU A 208 -12.44 -10.52 -12.79
CA LEU A 208 -11.91 -10.21 -11.46
C LEU A 208 -10.74 -11.11 -11.07
N LEU A 209 -10.88 -12.43 -11.27
CA LEU A 209 -9.85 -13.39 -10.90
C LEU A 209 -8.57 -13.20 -11.71
N ASP A 210 -8.68 -12.91 -13.01
CA ASP A 210 -7.54 -12.57 -13.88
C ASP A 210 -6.86 -11.27 -13.39
N ALA A 211 -7.63 -10.29 -12.92
CA ALA A 211 -7.12 -9.02 -12.43
C ALA A 211 -6.35 -9.19 -11.11
N ILE A 212 -6.88 -9.98 -10.17
CA ILE A 212 -6.18 -10.28 -8.92
C ILE A 212 -4.87 -11.04 -9.22
N TYR A 213 -4.91 -12.05 -10.09
CA TYR A 213 -3.71 -12.80 -10.50
C TYR A 213 -2.66 -11.88 -11.12
N PHE A 214 -3.08 -10.98 -12.01
CA PHE A 214 -2.18 -10.00 -12.64
C PHE A 214 -1.61 -9.02 -11.60
N GLY A 215 -2.42 -8.55 -10.63
CA GLY A 215 -1.97 -7.69 -9.54
C GLY A 215 -0.91 -8.36 -8.67
N LEU A 216 -1.11 -9.63 -8.29
CA LEU A 216 -0.12 -10.41 -7.54
C LEU A 216 1.18 -10.59 -8.33
N ALA A 217 1.09 -10.86 -9.63
CA ALA A 217 2.27 -10.94 -10.49
C ALA A 217 3.01 -9.61 -10.58
N LYS A 218 2.29 -8.48 -10.74
CA LYS A 218 2.87 -7.13 -10.79
C LYS A 218 3.53 -6.73 -9.47
N MET A 219 3.01 -7.22 -8.34
CA MET A 219 3.56 -6.94 -7.01
C MET A 219 4.98 -7.51 -6.80
N LYS A 220 5.44 -8.41 -7.68
CA LYS A 220 6.84 -8.91 -7.68
C LYS A 220 7.84 -7.80 -8.01
N ASP A 221 7.41 -6.76 -8.72
CA ASP A 221 8.23 -5.60 -9.10
C ASP A 221 8.22 -4.49 -8.01
N ALA A 222 7.53 -4.69 -6.89
CA ALA A 222 7.37 -3.72 -5.81
C ALA A 222 8.70 -3.42 -5.09
N HIS A 223 8.92 -2.14 -4.73
CA HIS A 223 10.15 -1.67 -4.11
C HIS A 223 10.14 -1.75 -2.58
N HIS A 224 8.97 -1.74 -1.95
CA HIS A 224 8.85 -1.86 -0.50
C HIS A 224 8.64 -3.30 -0.07
N GLU A 225 9.12 -3.63 1.14
CA GLU A 225 8.93 -4.97 1.73
C GLU A 225 7.46 -5.24 2.06
N ARG A 226 6.73 -4.21 2.53
CA ARG A 226 5.31 -4.31 2.78
C ARG A 226 4.52 -4.13 1.48
N LYS A 227 3.60 -5.04 1.23
CA LYS A 227 2.86 -5.13 -0.03
C LYS A 227 1.38 -5.32 0.23
N ALA A 228 0.55 -4.53 -0.43
CA ALA A 228 -0.91 -4.65 -0.33
C ALA A 228 -1.60 -4.51 -1.68
N LEU A 229 -2.74 -5.19 -1.84
CA LEU A 229 -3.69 -4.96 -2.94
C LEU A 229 -4.98 -4.38 -2.36
N LEU A 230 -5.50 -3.35 -2.99
CA LEU A 230 -6.84 -2.82 -2.76
C LEU A 230 -7.73 -3.19 -3.95
N VAL A 231 -8.68 -4.10 -3.73
CA VAL A 231 -9.65 -4.53 -4.75
C VAL A 231 -10.94 -3.74 -4.58
N VAL A 232 -11.38 -3.04 -5.62
CA VAL A 232 -12.64 -2.27 -5.64
C VAL A 232 -13.54 -2.87 -6.71
N SER A 233 -14.57 -3.64 -6.31
CA SER A 233 -15.41 -4.43 -7.22
C SER A 233 -16.78 -4.74 -6.61
N ASP A 234 -17.75 -5.12 -7.42
CA ASP A 234 -19.00 -5.75 -6.98
C ASP A 234 -18.88 -7.28 -6.83
N GLY A 235 -17.69 -7.83 -7.02
CA GLY A 235 -17.35 -9.23 -6.78
C GLY A 235 -17.85 -10.22 -7.82
N GLY A 236 -18.51 -9.76 -8.88
CA GLY A 236 -18.88 -10.63 -10.00
C GLY A 236 -17.64 -11.10 -10.77
N ASP A 237 -17.68 -12.34 -11.27
CA ASP A 237 -16.71 -12.85 -12.25
C ASP A 237 -17.43 -13.69 -13.27
N ASN A 238 -17.32 -13.35 -14.54
CA ASN A 238 -17.95 -14.08 -15.64
C ASN A 238 -17.05 -14.14 -16.89
N ARG A 239 -15.77 -13.75 -16.76
CA ARG A 239 -14.88 -13.66 -17.92
C ARG A 239 -13.46 -14.15 -17.64
N SER A 240 -13.07 -14.37 -16.42
CA SER A 240 -11.72 -14.82 -16.08
C SER A 240 -11.38 -16.19 -16.71
N ARG A 241 -10.09 -16.37 -17.00
CA ARG A 241 -9.51 -17.62 -17.44
C ARG A 241 -9.02 -18.46 -16.27
N TYR A 242 -8.57 -17.79 -15.20
CA TYR A 242 -8.21 -18.43 -13.95
C TYR A 242 -9.44 -18.82 -13.16
N THR A 243 -9.37 -19.95 -12.49
CA THR A 243 -10.39 -20.43 -11.56
C THR A 243 -10.19 -19.82 -10.16
N GLU A 244 -11.24 -19.82 -9.34
CA GLU A 244 -11.12 -19.41 -7.94
C GLU A 244 -10.06 -20.22 -7.18
N GLY A 245 -9.96 -21.53 -7.46
CA GLY A 245 -8.98 -22.42 -6.84
C GLY A 245 -7.54 -22.01 -7.12
N GLU A 246 -7.24 -21.66 -8.37
CA GLU A 246 -5.92 -21.18 -8.79
C GLU A 246 -5.57 -19.85 -8.15
N VAL A 247 -6.51 -18.89 -8.16
CA VAL A 247 -6.28 -17.57 -7.53
C VAL A 247 -6.12 -17.70 -6.01
N ARG A 248 -6.92 -18.53 -5.34
CA ARG A 248 -6.77 -18.81 -3.90
C ARG A 248 -5.40 -19.45 -3.57
N ALA A 249 -4.86 -20.28 -4.45
CA ALA A 249 -3.52 -20.84 -4.28
C ALA A 249 -2.46 -19.75 -4.40
N GLU A 250 -2.49 -18.93 -5.46
CA GLU A 250 -1.55 -17.82 -5.66
C GLU A 250 -1.60 -16.80 -4.52
N VAL A 251 -2.81 -16.44 -4.05
CA VAL A 251 -3.01 -15.53 -2.89
C VAL A 251 -2.34 -16.07 -1.62
N ARG A 252 -2.36 -17.39 -1.39
CA ARG A 252 -1.70 -18.00 -0.23
C ARG A 252 -0.19 -18.02 -0.34
N GLU A 253 0.34 -18.10 -1.56
CA GLU A 253 1.79 -18.07 -1.83
C GLU A 253 2.34 -16.65 -1.81
N ALA A 254 1.54 -15.67 -2.20
CA ALA A 254 1.95 -14.28 -2.22
C ALA A 254 2.12 -13.72 -0.80
N ASP A 255 3.21 -12.97 -0.59
CA ASP A 255 3.40 -12.17 0.61
C ASP A 255 2.80 -10.77 0.40
N VAL A 256 1.50 -10.74 0.14
CA VAL A 256 0.73 -9.54 -0.21
C VAL A 256 -0.56 -9.55 0.58
N GLU A 257 -0.84 -8.47 1.28
CA GLU A 257 -2.08 -8.30 2.03
C GLU A 257 -3.19 -7.77 1.10
N ILE A 258 -4.38 -8.35 1.15
CA ILE A 258 -5.48 -7.97 0.25
C ILE A 258 -6.62 -7.35 1.04
N TYR A 259 -6.93 -6.11 0.73
CA TYR A 259 -8.15 -5.42 1.17
C TYR A 259 -9.14 -5.34 0.03
N SER A 260 -10.42 -5.46 0.32
CA SER A 260 -11.47 -5.35 -0.68
C SER A 260 -12.56 -4.37 -0.25
N ILE A 261 -12.97 -3.50 -1.18
CA ILE A 261 -14.18 -2.68 -1.08
C ILE A 261 -15.23 -3.34 -1.97
N GLY A 262 -16.19 -4.02 -1.34
CA GLY A 262 -17.25 -4.76 -2.03
C GLY A 262 -18.52 -3.93 -2.19
N ILE A 263 -18.89 -3.59 -3.42
CA ILE A 263 -19.99 -2.67 -3.75
C ILE A 263 -21.18 -3.48 -4.31
N PHE A 264 -21.90 -4.17 -3.45
CA PHE A 264 -22.94 -5.13 -3.85
C PHE A 264 -24.29 -4.47 -4.05
N ASP A 265 -25.06 -4.96 -5.06
CA ASP A 265 -26.47 -4.58 -5.20
C ASP A 265 -27.32 -5.47 -4.30
N PRO A 266 -28.00 -4.92 -3.27
CA PRO A 266 -28.83 -5.72 -2.37
C PRO A 266 -30.18 -6.13 -2.99
N TYR A 267 -30.62 -5.48 -4.08
CA TYR A 267 -31.95 -5.64 -4.62
C TYR A 267 -32.03 -6.58 -5.82
N ALA A 268 -31.02 -6.57 -6.69
CA ALA A 268 -31.05 -7.33 -7.94
C ALA A 268 -29.68 -7.92 -8.32
N PRO A 269 -29.02 -8.69 -7.43
CA PRO A 269 -27.72 -9.26 -7.76
C PRO A 269 -27.84 -10.31 -8.86
N THR A 270 -26.92 -10.28 -9.82
CA THR A 270 -26.75 -11.36 -10.80
C THR A 270 -26.32 -12.65 -10.08
N PRO A 271 -26.43 -13.83 -10.73
CA PRO A 271 -25.94 -15.07 -10.14
C PRO A 271 -24.46 -15.00 -9.74
N GLU A 272 -23.62 -14.32 -10.53
CA GLU A 272 -22.19 -14.14 -10.31
C GLU A 272 -21.94 -13.20 -9.13
N GLU A 273 -22.66 -12.10 -9.01
CA GLU A 273 -22.55 -11.15 -7.89
C GLU A 273 -22.99 -11.76 -6.55
N ARG A 274 -23.81 -12.81 -6.55
CA ARG A 274 -24.22 -13.48 -5.29
C ARG A 274 -23.07 -14.19 -4.58
N THR A 275 -22.08 -14.66 -5.30
CA THR A 275 -20.88 -15.32 -4.75
C THR A 275 -19.76 -14.34 -4.46
N GLY A 276 -19.82 -13.12 -5.00
CA GLY A 276 -18.83 -12.08 -4.88
C GLY A 276 -18.43 -11.74 -3.44
N PRO A 277 -19.39 -11.52 -2.52
CA PRO A 277 -19.07 -11.21 -1.13
C PRO A 277 -18.22 -12.28 -0.46
N GLN A 278 -18.56 -13.56 -0.66
CA GLN A 278 -17.81 -14.68 -0.09
C GLN A 278 -16.41 -14.79 -0.71
N LEU A 279 -16.30 -14.61 -2.03
CA LEU A 279 -15.01 -14.65 -2.73
C LEU A 279 -14.06 -13.57 -2.23
N LEU A 280 -14.51 -12.31 -2.18
CA LEU A 280 -13.70 -11.18 -1.72
C LEU A 280 -13.31 -11.31 -0.24
N ASP A 281 -14.22 -11.78 0.62
CA ASP A 281 -13.94 -12.02 2.03
C ASP A 281 -12.91 -13.12 2.24
N ASP A 282 -13.07 -14.26 1.54
CA ASP A 282 -12.13 -15.39 1.65
C ASP A 282 -10.71 -15.03 1.17
N ILE A 283 -10.60 -14.27 0.07
CA ILE A 283 -9.30 -13.82 -0.46
C ILE A 283 -8.64 -12.83 0.50
N SER A 284 -9.39 -11.84 0.98
CA SER A 284 -8.86 -10.81 1.89
C SER A 284 -8.47 -11.42 3.24
N SER A 285 -9.33 -12.21 3.86
CA SER A 285 -9.09 -12.79 5.19
C SER A 285 -7.93 -13.80 5.18
N ALA A 286 -7.66 -14.48 4.06
CA ALA A 286 -6.55 -15.41 3.95
C ALA A 286 -5.18 -14.73 4.09
N THR A 287 -5.08 -13.45 3.70
CA THR A 287 -3.84 -12.65 3.69
C THR A 287 -3.65 -11.78 4.93
N GLY A 288 -4.66 -11.66 5.78
CA GLY A 288 -4.65 -10.76 6.93
C GLY A 288 -5.37 -9.43 6.71
N GLY A 289 -5.75 -9.14 5.48
CA GLY A 289 -6.62 -8.02 5.15
C GLY A 289 -8.10 -8.32 5.40
N ARG A 290 -8.97 -7.45 4.91
CA ARG A 290 -10.42 -7.51 5.16
C ARG A 290 -11.22 -7.07 3.94
N MET A 291 -12.44 -7.62 3.82
CA MET A 291 -13.43 -7.10 2.92
C MET A 291 -14.35 -6.10 3.67
N PHE A 292 -14.53 -4.93 3.09
CA PHE A 292 -15.46 -3.90 3.55
C PHE A 292 -16.66 -3.88 2.61
N ARG A 293 -17.82 -4.20 3.16
CA ARG A 293 -19.07 -4.10 2.43
C ARG A 293 -19.51 -2.65 2.36
N VAL A 294 -19.87 -2.19 1.18
CA VAL A 294 -20.45 -0.89 0.91
C VAL A 294 -21.96 -1.07 0.73
N ASP A 295 -22.74 -0.53 1.64
CA ASP A 295 -24.19 -0.51 1.55
C ASP A 295 -24.70 0.80 0.91
N ASP A 296 -23.97 1.91 1.11
CA ASP A 296 -24.19 3.19 0.44
C ASP A 296 -22.90 3.64 -0.27
N VAL A 297 -22.98 3.93 -1.56
CA VAL A 297 -21.83 4.37 -2.36
C VAL A 297 -21.16 5.66 -1.84
N ASP A 298 -21.91 6.48 -1.09
CA ASP A 298 -21.36 7.69 -0.48
C ASP A 298 -20.40 7.40 0.69
N GLU A 299 -20.45 6.20 1.29
CA GLU A 299 -19.54 5.75 2.36
C GLU A 299 -18.19 5.25 1.84
N MET A 300 -18.02 5.09 0.53
CA MET A 300 -16.82 4.50 -0.06
C MET A 300 -15.54 5.26 0.31
N SER A 301 -15.59 6.59 0.36
CA SER A 301 -14.43 7.42 0.70
C SER A 301 -14.01 7.23 2.17
N ASP A 302 -14.96 7.12 3.09
CA ASP A 302 -14.68 6.89 4.51
C ASP A 302 -14.11 5.48 4.73
N ILE A 303 -14.63 4.49 3.99
CA ILE A 303 -14.10 3.12 4.02
C ILE A 303 -12.66 3.10 3.48
N ALA A 304 -12.39 3.80 2.39
CA ALA A 304 -11.06 3.88 1.80
C ALA A 304 -10.05 4.54 2.76
N GLU A 305 -10.43 5.62 3.42
CA GLU A 305 -9.62 6.27 4.46
C GLU A 305 -9.38 5.34 5.66
N LYS A 306 -10.40 4.57 6.05
CA LYS A 306 -10.26 3.57 7.11
C LYS A 306 -9.24 2.49 6.75
N ILE A 307 -9.26 1.96 5.51
CA ILE A 307 -8.29 0.97 5.04
C ILE A 307 -6.87 1.56 5.05
N SER A 308 -6.71 2.79 4.55
CA SER A 308 -5.43 3.50 4.58
C SER A 308 -4.91 3.65 6.02
N THR A 309 -5.79 4.04 6.95
CA THR A 309 -5.46 4.16 8.37
C THR A 309 -5.08 2.81 8.99
N GLU A 310 -5.77 1.73 8.63
CA GLU A 310 -5.42 0.38 9.09
C GLU A 310 -4.04 -0.04 8.60
N LEU A 311 -3.73 0.15 7.31
CA LEU A 311 -2.42 -0.17 6.74
C LEU A 311 -1.27 0.59 7.43
N ARG A 312 -1.48 1.86 7.80
CA ARG A 312 -0.48 2.69 8.47
C ARG A 312 -0.24 2.32 9.93
N ASN A 313 -1.19 1.69 10.59
CA ASN A 313 -1.17 1.45 12.04
C ASN A 313 -1.17 -0.05 12.37
N GLN A 314 -0.61 -0.86 11.51
CA GLN A 314 -0.45 -2.29 11.77
C GLN A 314 0.70 -2.56 12.74
N TYR A 315 0.53 -3.61 13.55
CA TYR A 315 1.64 -4.23 14.24
C TYR A 315 2.33 -5.22 13.29
N VAL A 316 3.64 -5.25 13.29
CA VAL A 316 4.41 -6.24 12.54
C VAL A 316 5.18 -7.12 13.51
N ILE A 317 4.81 -8.39 13.59
CA ILE A 317 5.50 -9.37 14.43
C ILE A 317 6.43 -10.20 13.56
N GLY A 318 7.70 -10.26 13.95
CA GLY A 318 8.68 -11.16 13.34
C GLY A 318 9.01 -12.31 14.30
N TYR A 319 8.98 -13.55 13.80
CA TYR A 319 9.41 -14.71 14.54
C TYR A 319 10.29 -15.64 13.71
N LYS A 320 11.15 -16.42 14.37
CA LYS A 320 11.92 -17.50 13.74
C LYS A 320 11.16 -18.80 13.92
N PRO A 321 10.74 -19.47 12.84
CA PRO A 321 10.10 -20.78 12.95
C PRO A 321 10.95 -21.76 13.73
N LYS A 322 10.34 -22.53 14.62
CA LYS A 322 11.02 -23.66 15.29
C LYS A 322 11.29 -24.81 14.31
N ASP A 323 10.40 -24.99 13.34
CA ASP A 323 10.55 -25.96 12.26
C ASP A 323 11.15 -25.26 11.01
N LEU A 324 12.44 -25.47 10.80
CA LEU A 324 13.19 -24.90 9.68
C LEU A 324 13.17 -25.80 8.43
N THR A 325 12.33 -26.82 8.38
CA THR A 325 12.24 -27.76 7.25
C THR A 325 11.76 -27.02 6.00
N ARG A 326 12.57 -27.07 4.94
CA ARG A 326 12.26 -26.47 3.63
C ARG A 326 11.58 -27.50 2.75
N ASP A 327 10.31 -27.78 3.02
CA ASP A 327 9.52 -28.86 2.41
C ASP A 327 8.36 -28.36 1.52
N GLY A 328 8.24 -27.07 1.33
CA GLY A 328 7.17 -26.44 0.55
C GLY A 328 5.77 -26.63 1.13
N LYS A 329 5.66 -27.12 2.37
CA LYS A 329 4.35 -27.34 2.99
C LYS A 329 3.79 -26.10 3.63
N TRP A 330 2.47 -26.07 3.70
CA TRP A 330 1.74 -25.01 4.38
C TRP A 330 2.00 -25.01 5.90
N ARG A 331 2.39 -23.84 6.44
CA ARG A 331 2.56 -23.57 7.86
C ARG A 331 1.41 -22.68 8.31
N LYS A 332 0.52 -23.21 9.14
CA LYS A 332 -0.61 -22.45 9.68
C LYS A 332 -0.12 -21.46 10.75
N VAL A 333 -0.42 -20.18 10.57
CA VAL A 333 -0.12 -19.13 11.55
C VAL A 333 -1.41 -18.72 12.27
N LYS A 334 -1.31 -18.50 13.57
CA LYS A 334 -2.39 -17.96 14.40
C LYS A 334 -1.83 -16.96 15.40
N VAL A 335 -2.39 -15.77 15.39
CA VAL A 335 -2.09 -14.73 16.38
C VAL A 335 -3.22 -14.64 17.40
N LYS A 336 -2.86 -14.47 18.67
CA LYS A 336 -3.79 -14.15 19.75
C LYS A 336 -3.34 -12.87 20.42
N VAL A 337 -4.30 -12.08 20.87
CA VAL A 337 -4.07 -10.88 21.69
C VAL A 337 -4.72 -11.11 23.05
N ASN A 338 -3.97 -10.86 24.10
CA ASN A 338 -4.44 -10.82 25.48
C ASN A 338 -4.61 -9.34 25.84
N PRO A 339 -5.84 -8.79 25.74
CA PRO A 339 -6.03 -7.35 25.93
C PRO A 339 -5.65 -6.93 27.35
N PRO A 340 -4.99 -5.78 27.52
CA PRO A 340 -4.79 -5.16 28.82
C PRO A 340 -6.11 -5.00 29.59
N PRO A 341 -6.09 -4.98 30.93
CA PRO A 341 -7.28 -4.79 31.75
C PRO A 341 -8.04 -3.51 31.35
N GLY A 342 -9.35 -3.63 31.13
CA GLY A 342 -10.23 -2.50 30.76
C GLY A 342 -10.54 -2.38 29.27
N LEU A 343 -9.88 -3.15 28.41
CA LEU A 343 -10.26 -3.24 26.99
C LEU A 343 -11.32 -4.33 26.78
N PRO A 344 -12.25 -4.14 25.81
CA PRO A 344 -13.20 -5.16 25.41
C PRO A 344 -12.46 -6.33 24.71
N PRO A 345 -13.15 -7.45 24.42
CA PRO A 345 -12.62 -8.48 23.54
C PRO A 345 -12.18 -7.88 22.19
N LEU A 346 -10.97 -8.23 21.74
CA LEU A 346 -10.38 -7.69 20.52
C LEU A 346 -10.44 -8.72 19.39
N THR A 347 -10.64 -8.22 18.16
CA THR A 347 -10.57 -9.02 16.94
C THR A 347 -9.21 -8.79 16.29
N VAL A 348 -8.58 -9.90 15.86
CA VAL A 348 -7.25 -9.90 15.26
C VAL A 348 -7.36 -10.33 13.80
N TYR A 349 -6.84 -9.53 12.91
CA TYR A 349 -6.69 -9.82 11.49
C TYR A 349 -5.20 -10.02 11.21
N ALA A 350 -4.85 -11.19 10.69
CA ALA A 350 -3.50 -11.56 10.34
C ALA A 350 -3.53 -12.68 9.31
N ARG A 351 -2.46 -12.85 8.53
CA ARG A 351 -2.36 -13.95 7.57
C ARG A 351 -2.57 -15.30 8.25
N THR A 352 -3.27 -16.22 7.58
CA THR A 352 -3.63 -17.52 8.13
C THR A 352 -2.50 -18.55 8.05
N GLY A 353 -1.42 -18.25 7.30
CA GLY A 353 -0.26 -19.10 7.14
C GLY A 353 0.63 -18.68 5.97
N TYR A 354 1.61 -19.52 5.66
CA TYR A 354 2.52 -19.36 4.53
C TYR A 354 3.04 -20.73 4.07
N TYR A 355 3.59 -20.80 2.87
CA TYR A 355 4.30 -21.99 2.42
C TYR A 355 5.78 -21.92 2.84
N ALA A 356 6.28 -22.98 3.46
CA ALA A 356 7.70 -23.09 3.76
C ALA A 356 8.52 -23.01 2.44
N PRO A 357 9.71 -22.37 2.44
CA PRO A 357 10.54 -22.36 1.25
C PRO A 357 10.85 -23.75 0.74
N LEU A 358 11.01 -23.91 -0.56
CA LEU A 358 11.65 -25.10 -1.16
C LEU A 358 13.18 -24.93 -1.10
N GLN A 359 13.89 -26.06 -1.08
CA GLN A 359 15.37 -26.08 -1.12
C GLN A 359 15.89 -25.50 -2.43
#